data_b89e4c70b99d069f5de75c153b699490
#
_entry.id   b89e4c70b99d069f5de75c153b699490
#
_cell.length_a   1.000
_cell.length_b   1.000
_cell.length_c   1.000
_cell.angle_alpha   90.00
_cell.angle_beta   90.00
_cell.angle_gamma   90.00
#
_symmetry.space_group_name_H-M   'P 1'
#
loop_
_entity.id
_entity.type
_entity.pdbx_description
1 polymer ?
#
loop_
_entity_poly.entity_id
_entity_poly.type
_entity_poly.pdbx_seq_one_letter_code
_entity_poly.pdbx_strand_id
1 'polypeptide(L)'
;MNSTPMHLLRLLLFLAMLPLAACNDPRSNSLSRLRHADAAGLRAEVAQLTVKLLPPAGPELVPIQPELWPVGLLKLRPLRLNLYRDGLAVSLQAAPGFEYGLHIVAAGADAQLKSTERTRYEKLQDGIYYFTQKR
;
A
#
# COMPACT_ATOMS: atom_id res chain seq x y z
N MET A 1 -21.43 -15.77 -47.09
CA MET A 1 -22.57 -15.06 -46.50
C MET A 1 -22.63 -14.99 -44.96
N ASN A 2 -21.65 -15.47 -44.23
CA ASN A 2 -21.68 -15.50 -42.77
C ASN A 2 -20.37 -14.94 -42.17
N SER A 3 -20.12 -13.65 -42.40
CA SER A 3 -18.96 -12.95 -41.79
C SER A 3 -19.29 -12.24 -40.48
N THR A 4 -20.55 -12.27 -40.04
CA THR A 4 -21.06 -11.60 -38.84
C THR A 4 -20.69 -12.24 -37.49
N PRO A 5 -20.47 -13.55 -37.32
CA PRO A 5 -20.19 -14.09 -36.00
C PRO A 5 -18.76 -13.83 -35.51
N MET A 6 -17.78 -13.63 -36.41
CA MET A 6 -16.38 -13.41 -35.98
C MET A 6 -16.13 -12.00 -35.39
N HIS A 7 -16.87 -10.99 -35.87
CA HIS A 7 -16.74 -9.63 -35.32
C HIS A 7 -17.41 -9.51 -33.93
N LEU A 8 -18.52 -10.20 -33.72
CA LEU A 8 -19.19 -10.25 -32.40
C LEU A 8 -18.33 -10.98 -31.36
N LEU A 9 -17.65 -12.06 -31.75
CA LEU A 9 -16.77 -12.81 -30.86
C LEU A 9 -15.54 -11.99 -30.46
N ARG A 10 -14.99 -11.21 -31.38
CA ARG A 10 -13.87 -10.30 -31.09
C ARG A 10 -14.29 -9.15 -30.18
N LEU A 11 -15.49 -8.62 -30.34
CA LEU A 11 -16.02 -7.56 -29.48
C LEU A 11 -16.27 -8.08 -28.06
N LEU A 12 -16.81 -9.29 -27.93
CA LEU A 12 -17.05 -9.95 -26.62
C LEU A 12 -15.73 -10.27 -25.90
N LEU A 13 -14.68 -10.68 -26.63
CA LEU A 13 -13.34 -10.90 -26.05
C LEU A 13 -12.71 -9.59 -25.56
N PHE A 14 -12.93 -8.48 -26.26
CA PHE A 14 -12.40 -7.18 -25.87
C PHE A 14 -13.12 -6.63 -24.63
N LEU A 15 -14.42 -6.85 -24.50
CA LEU A 15 -15.22 -6.48 -23.32
C LEU A 15 -14.86 -7.33 -22.09
N ALA A 16 -14.48 -8.59 -22.26
CA ALA A 16 -14.08 -9.48 -21.17
C ALA A 16 -12.68 -9.14 -20.61
N MET A 17 -11.84 -8.43 -21.37
CA MET A 17 -10.51 -7.99 -20.92
C MET A 17 -10.53 -6.68 -20.12
N LEU A 18 -11.56 -5.85 -20.29
CA LEU A 18 -11.69 -4.56 -19.59
C LEU A 18 -11.77 -4.66 -18.06
N PRO A 19 -12.49 -5.63 -17.44
CA PRO A 19 -12.54 -5.78 -15.99
C PRO A 19 -11.20 -6.18 -15.36
N LEU A 20 -10.34 -6.90 -16.08
CA LEU A 20 -9.03 -7.34 -15.58
C LEU A 20 -8.02 -6.20 -15.48
N ALA A 21 -8.10 -5.19 -16.36
CA ALA A 21 -7.26 -4.00 -16.30
C ALA A 21 -7.61 -3.10 -15.11
N ALA A 22 -8.90 -3.06 -14.68
CA ALA A 22 -9.36 -2.32 -13.51
C ALA A 22 -8.90 -2.92 -12.17
N CYS A 23 -8.55 -4.24 -12.13
CA CYS A 23 -8.07 -4.92 -10.91
C CYS A 23 -6.62 -4.57 -10.55
N ASN A 24 -5.89 -3.84 -11.40
CA ASN A 24 -4.50 -3.44 -11.19
C ASN A 24 -4.34 -1.99 -10.69
N ASP A 25 -5.43 -1.31 -10.34
CA ASP A 25 -5.36 0.02 -9.76
C ASP A 25 -4.70 -0.03 -8.38
N PRO A 26 -3.55 0.66 -8.17
CA PRO A 26 -2.81 0.59 -6.91
C PRO A 26 -3.61 1.04 -5.70
N ARG A 27 -4.44 2.07 -5.86
CA ARG A 27 -5.29 2.58 -4.78
C ARG A 27 -6.36 1.57 -4.38
N SER A 28 -7.08 1.02 -5.34
CA SER A 28 -8.09 0.00 -5.11
C SER A 28 -7.51 -1.27 -4.50
N ASN A 29 -6.32 -1.68 -4.94
CA ASN A 29 -5.60 -2.81 -4.38
C ASN A 29 -5.23 -2.57 -2.91
N SER A 30 -4.69 -1.40 -2.58
CA SER A 30 -4.35 -1.03 -1.19
C SER A 30 -5.58 -0.98 -0.29
N LEU A 31 -6.68 -0.37 -0.76
CA LEU A 31 -7.94 -0.32 -0.04
C LEU A 31 -8.53 -1.72 0.21
N SER A 32 -8.47 -2.59 -0.80
CA SER A 32 -8.96 -3.97 -0.67
C SER A 32 -8.20 -4.74 0.40
N ARG A 33 -6.86 -4.62 0.43
CA ARG A 33 -6.04 -5.26 1.45
C ARG A 33 -6.31 -4.72 2.84
N LEU A 34 -6.46 -3.40 2.97
CA LEU A 34 -6.79 -2.77 4.25
C LEU A 34 -8.17 -3.20 4.76
N ARG A 35 -9.15 -3.33 3.86
CA ARG A 35 -10.52 -3.74 4.21
C ARG A 35 -10.59 -5.11 4.87
N HIS A 36 -9.69 -6.01 4.53
CA HIS A 36 -9.58 -7.36 5.09
C HIS A 36 -8.62 -7.45 6.29
N ALA A 37 -8.05 -6.33 6.72
CA ALA A 37 -7.09 -6.27 7.81
C ALA A 37 -7.70 -5.68 9.08
N ASP A 38 -7.08 -6.00 10.21
CA ASP A 38 -7.35 -5.35 11.49
C ASP A 38 -6.52 -4.07 11.61
N ALA A 39 -7.12 -2.93 11.32
CA ALA A 39 -6.43 -1.64 11.33
C ALA A 39 -5.82 -1.29 12.68
N ALA A 40 -6.55 -1.52 13.78
CA ALA A 40 -6.04 -1.27 15.13
C ALA A 40 -4.86 -2.19 15.46
N GLY A 41 -4.94 -3.45 15.05
CA GLY A 41 -3.85 -4.43 15.21
C GLY A 41 -2.61 -4.04 14.42
N LEU A 42 -2.76 -3.57 13.18
CA LEU A 42 -1.65 -3.06 12.36
C LEU A 42 -0.94 -1.88 13.02
N ARG A 43 -1.69 -0.92 13.54
CA ARG A 43 -1.14 0.23 14.25
C ARG A 43 -0.40 -0.17 15.52
N ALA A 44 -0.90 -1.16 16.24
CA ALA A 44 -0.22 -1.72 17.41
C ALA A 44 1.09 -2.41 17.04
N GLU A 45 1.13 -3.17 15.95
CA GLU A 45 2.35 -3.79 15.43
C GLU A 45 3.40 -2.74 15.05
N VAL A 46 2.99 -1.65 14.42
CA VAL A 46 3.89 -0.52 14.08
C VAL A 46 4.45 0.11 15.35
N ALA A 47 3.63 0.29 16.39
CA ALA A 47 4.10 0.80 17.67
C ALA A 47 5.17 -0.10 18.30
N GLN A 48 4.99 -1.41 18.26
CA GLN A 48 5.98 -2.38 18.75
C GLN A 48 7.29 -2.34 17.96
N LEU A 49 7.22 -2.24 16.63
CA LEU A 49 8.38 -2.08 15.78
C LEU A 49 9.14 -0.79 16.09
N THR A 50 8.43 0.31 16.29
CA THR A 50 9.02 1.61 16.62
C THR A 50 9.82 1.55 17.92
N VAL A 51 9.27 0.91 18.95
CA VAL A 51 9.97 0.71 20.24
C VAL A 51 11.18 -0.20 20.09
N LYS A 52 11.04 -1.29 19.34
CA LYS A 52 12.09 -2.29 19.16
C LYS A 52 13.26 -1.80 18.33
N LEU A 53 13.00 -1.06 17.25
CA LEU A 53 14.02 -0.68 16.28
C LEU A 53 14.51 0.77 16.44
N LEU A 54 13.78 1.58 17.21
CA LEU A 54 14.15 2.99 17.52
C LEU A 54 14.62 3.76 16.27
N PRO A 55 13.68 4.04 15.33
CA PRO A 55 14.06 4.71 14.08
C PRO A 55 14.68 6.08 14.36
N PRO A 56 15.67 6.49 13.55
CA PRO A 56 16.31 7.78 13.74
C PRO A 56 15.37 8.95 13.54
N ALA A 57 15.72 10.11 14.09
CA ALA A 57 14.98 11.33 13.88
C ALA A 57 15.12 11.82 12.43
N GLY A 58 14.07 12.42 11.88
CA GLY A 58 14.07 13.00 10.54
C GLY A 58 13.58 12.06 9.44
N PRO A 59 13.95 12.33 8.18
CA PRO A 59 13.44 11.58 7.02
C PRO A 59 14.13 10.23 6.80
N GLU A 60 15.08 9.86 7.64
CA GLU A 60 15.79 8.59 7.52
C GLU A 60 14.84 7.40 7.82
N LEU A 61 15.00 6.34 7.06
CA LEU A 61 14.22 5.12 7.19
C LEU A 61 15.08 3.94 7.66
N VAL A 62 14.42 3.00 8.32
CA VAL A 62 14.99 1.69 8.66
C VAL A 62 14.26 0.63 7.85
N PRO A 63 14.91 -0.01 6.86
CA PRO A 63 14.32 -1.16 6.17
C PRO A 63 14.17 -2.32 7.15
N ILE A 64 13.02 -2.98 7.11
CA ILE A 64 12.76 -4.12 8.00
C ILE A 64 12.91 -5.40 7.20
N GLN A 65 13.82 -6.27 7.66
CA GLN A 65 14.04 -7.57 7.05
C GLN A 65 12.78 -8.43 7.13
N PRO A 66 12.45 -9.22 6.08
CA PRO A 66 11.24 -10.03 6.05
C PRO A 66 11.05 -10.96 7.25
N GLU A 67 12.14 -11.45 7.83
CA GLU A 67 12.14 -12.31 9.00
C GLU A 67 11.57 -11.64 10.27
N LEU A 68 11.57 -10.30 10.28
CA LEU A 68 11.08 -9.48 11.39
C LEU A 68 9.66 -8.92 11.15
N TRP A 69 9.03 -9.27 10.03
CA TRP A 69 7.70 -8.75 9.71
C TRP A 69 6.65 -9.34 10.65
N PRO A 70 5.90 -8.49 11.38
CA PRO A 70 4.79 -8.95 12.20
C PRO A 70 3.70 -9.65 11.39
N VAL A 71 2.97 -10.56 12.02
CA VAL A 71 1.98 -11.42 11.36
C VAL A 71 0.88 -10.62 10.63
N GLY A 72 0.35 -9.57 11.24
CA GLY A 72 -0.69 -8.75 10.64
C GLY A 72 -0.19 -7.99 9.41
N LEU A 73 1.03 -7.44 9.50
CA LEU A 73 1.67 -6.77 8.36
C LEU A 73 2.01 -7.75 7.24
N LEU A 74 2.46 -8.95 7.58
CA LEU A 74 2.75 -10.01 6.60
C LEU A 74 1.50 -10.39 5.80
N LYS A 75 0.32 -10.39 6.41
CA LYS A 75 -0.96 -10.68 5.75
C LYS A 75 -1.32 -9.66 4.66
N LEU A 76 -0.79 -8.46 4.71
CA LEU A 76 -0.95 -7.47 3.65
C LEU A 76 -0.16 -7.81 2.38
N ARG A 77 0.73 -8.81 2.43
CA ARG A 77 1.63 -9.21 1.34
C ARG A 77 2.50 -8.06 0.83
N PRO A 78 3.27 -7.40 1.72
CA PRO A 78 4.07 -6.27 1.31
C PRO A 78 5.24 -6.69 0.43
N LEU A 79 5.67 -5.79 -0.45
CA LEU A 79 6.94 -5.91 -1.17
C LEU A 79 8.12 -5.57 -0.26
N ARG A 80 7.92 -4.57 0.60
CA ARG A 80 8.90 -4.13 1.61
C ARG A 80 8.23 -3.32 2.70
N LEU A 81 8.90 -3.26 3.84
CA LEU A 81 8.53 -2.43 4.98
C LEU A 81 9.68 -1.49 5.30
N ASN A 82 9.39 -0.20 5.38
CA ASN A 82 10.34 0.82 5.78
C ASN A 82 9.80 1.60 6.98
N LEU A 83 10.53 1.56 8.09
CA LEU A 83 10.14 2.25 9.31
C LEU A 83 10.73 3.67 9.33
N TYR A 84 9.85 4.63 9.53
CA TYR A 84 10.18 6.03 9.79
C TYR A 84 9.78 6.39 11.20
N ARG A 85 10.21 7.55 11.66
CA ARG A 85 9.81 8.04 12.98
C ARG A 85 8.31 8.30 13.09
N ASP A 86 7.66 8.70 12.01
CA ASP A 86 6.22 8.99 11.93
C ASP A 86 5.35 7.80 11.54
N GLY A 87 5.92 6.63 11.38
CA GLY A 87 5.18 5.41 11.06
C GLY A 87 5.90 4.47 10.12
N LEU A 88 5.15 3.51 9.58
CA LEU A 88 5.66 2.46 8.71
C LEU A 88 5.10 2.62 7.30
N ALA A 89 5.99 2.70 6.31
CA ALA A 89 5.61 2.60 4.91
C ALA A 89 5.56 1.14 4.48
N VAL A 90 4.37 0.67 4.12
CA VAL A 90 4.10 -0.67 3.62
C VAL A 90 3.95 -0.58 2.10
N SER A 91 4.99 -0.95 1.38
CA SER A 91 4.95 -0.95 -0.08
C SER A 91 4.20 -2.17 -0.59
N LEU A 92 3.11 -1.95 -1.31
CA LEU A 92 2.23 -3.02 -1.80
C LEU A 92 2.32 -3.24 -3.29
N GLN A 93 2.70 -2.23 -4.05
CA GLN A 93 2.80 -2.29 -5.50
C GLN A 93 3.87 -1.34 -6.01
N ALA A 94 4.59 -1.75 -7.04
CA ALA A 94 5.59 -0.92 -7.72
C ALA A 94 5.28 -0.87 -9.22
N ALA A 95 5.54 0.30 -9.81
CA ALA A 95 5.49 0.53 -11.24
C ALA A 95 6.74 1.32 -11.65
N PRO A 96 7.07 1.42 -12.96
CA PRO A 96 8.22 2.23 -13.37
C PRO A 96 8.12 3.67 -12.86
N GLY A 97 9.10 4.09 -12.05
CA GLY A 97 9.16 5.42 -11.45
C GLY A 97 8.27 5.67 -10.23
N PHE A 98 7.48 4.68 -9.80
CA PHE A 98 6.53 4.86 -8.70
C PHE A 98 6.46 3.66 -7.77
N GLU A 99 6.07 3.94 -6.54
CA GLU A 99 5.77 2.97 -5.51
C GLU A 99 4.49 3.37 -4.77
N TYR A 100 3.67 2.38 -4.45
CA TYR A 100 2.33 2.58 -3.87
C TYR A 100 2.14 1.70 -2.66
N GLY A 101 1.39 2.18 -1.69
CA GLY A 101 1.06 1.36 -0.53
C GLY A 101 0.33 2.11 0.57
N LEU A 102 0.53 1.63 1.80
CA LEU A 102 -0.07 2.17 3.00
C LEU A 102 1.03 2.72 3.92
N HIS A 103 0.82 3.93 4.45
CA HIS A 103 1.61 4.46 5.54
C HIS A 103 0.79 4.35 6.82
N ILE A 104 1.30 3.59 7.79
CA ILE A 104 0.61 3.26 9.03
C ILE A 104 1.30 3.99 10.18
N VAL A 105 0.58 4.92 10.80
CA VAL A 105 1.04 5.62 12.00
C VAL A 105 0.88 4.71 13.22
N ALA A 106 1.87 4.68 14.08
CA ALA A 106 1.85 3.86 15.28
C ALA A 106 0.64 4.18 16.18
N ALA A 107 0.10 3.17 16.85
CA ALA A 107 -0.93 3.37 17.86
C ALA A 107 -0.41 4.30 18.96
N GLY A 108 -1.24 5.26 19.38
CA GLY A 108 -0.86 6.28 20.37
C GLY A 108 -0.04 7.44 19.82
N ALA A 109 0.40 7.40 18.58
CA ALA A 109 1.03 8.52 17.90
C ALA A 109 -0.02 9.37 17.16
N ASP A 110 0.19 10.69 17.15
CA ASP A 110 -0.68 11.65 16.47
C ASP A 110 0.12 12.38 15.36
N ALA A 111 0.63 11.59 14.40
CA ALA A 111 1.35 12.13 13.27
C ALA A 111 0.38 12.50 12.14
N GLN A 112 0.46 13.75 11.69
CA GLN A 112 -0.23 14.24 10.50
C GLN A 112 0.72 14.25 9.31
N LEU A 113 0.49 13.36 8.34
CA LEU A 113 1.36 13.26 7.17
C LEU A 113 1.00 14.34 6.15
N LYS A 114 2.01 15.05 5.69
CA LYS A 114 1.89 16.07 4.64
C LYS A 114 2.52 15.60 3.35
N SER A 115 1.80 15.78 2.26
CA SER A 115 2.32 15.48 0.92
C SER A 115 3.50 16.39 0.58
N THR A 116 4.49 15.82 -0.11
CA THR A 116 5.66 16.49 -0.64
C THR A 116 5.67 16.39 -2.17
N GLU A 117 6.69 16.90 -2.82
CA GLU A 117 6.88 16.71 -4.26
C GLU A 117 7.11 15.23 -4.64
N ARG A 118 7.70 14.46 -3.75
CA ARG A 118 8.01 13.04 -3.99
C ARG A 118 6.95 12.09 -3.50
N THR A 119 6.24 12.42 -2.41
CA THR A 119 5.29 11.52 -1.79
C THR A 119 3.95 12.21 -1.58
N ARG A 120 2.91 11.62 -2.14
CA ARG A 120 1.53 12.04 -1.91
C ARG A 120 0.87 11.11 -0.91
N TYR A 121 0.17 11.69 0.07
CA TYR A 121 -0.61 10.97 1.06
C TYR A 121 -2.08 11.31 0.94
N GLU A 122 -2.91 10.28 1.02
CA GLU A 122 -4.37 10.39 1.12
C GLU A 122 -4.81 9.68 2.39
N LYS A 123 -5.43 10.39 3.32
CA LYS A 123 -5.94 9.78 4.55
C LYS A 123 -7.11 8.85 4.21
N LEU A 124 -7.00 7.59 4.59
CA LEU A 124 -8.06 6.59 4.41
C LEU A 124 -8.91 6.43 5.67
N GLN A 125 -8.28 6.45 6.82
CA GLN A 125 -8.87 6.38 8.15
C GLN A 125 -7.85 6.86 9.19
N ASP A 126 -8.22 6.91 10.45
CA ASP A 126 -7.32 7.36 11.50
C ASP A 126 -6.02 6.56 11.52
N GLY A 127 -4.90 7.27 11.36
CA GLY A 127 -3.56 6.71 11.40
C GLY A 127 -3.17 5.88 10.18
N ILE A 128 -3.99 5.80 9.14
CA ILE A 128 -3.67 5.04 7.92
C ILE A 128 -3.89 5.89 6.67
N TYR A 129 -2.85 5.98 5.86
CA TYR A 129 -2.80 6.77 4.64
C TYR A 129 -2.45 5.87 3.46
N TYR A 130 -3.06 6.13 2.31
CA TYR A 130 -2.56 5.65 1.04
C TYR A 130 -1.45 6.57 0.56
N PHE A 131 -0.35 6.02 0.06
CA PHE A 131 0.74 6.83 -0.48
C PHE A 131 1.08 6.46 -1.93
N THR A 132 1.54 7.47 -2.65
CA THR A 132 2.20 7.34 -3.95
C THR A 132 3.56 8.01 -3.84
N GLN A 133 4.62 7.29 -4.10
CA GLN A 133 5.98 7.80 -4.00
C GLN A 133 6.67 7.71 -5.37
N LYS A 134 7.27 8.83 -5.80
CA LYS A 134 8.17 8.87 -6.95
C LYS A 134 9.55 8.33 -6.57
N ARG A 135 10.11 7.51 -7.42
CA ARG A 135 11.48 6.98 -7.30
C ARG A 135 12.47 7.79 -8.11
#